data_539857a9522b925741556eb5d4b16be7
#
_entry.id   539857a9522b925741556eb5d4b16be7
#
_cell.length_a   1.000
_cell.length_b   1.000
_cell.length_c   1.000
_cell.angle_alpha   90.00
_cell.angle_beta   90.00
_cell.angle_gamma   90.00
#
_symmetry.space_group_name_H-M   'P 1'
#
loop_
_entity.id
_entity.type
_entity.pdbx_description
1 polymer ?
#
loop_
_entity_poly.entity_id
_entity_poly.type
_entity_poly.pdbx_seq_one_letter_code
_entity_poly.pdbx_strand_id
1 'polypeptide(L)'
;HYSNICRRVNDLELNLPDIDFDKPIFVGNDGSGIKVSNRGEWMRQKWQVRRGWIKAVITVDVEKKKILDIEVFEKGDSEPDIFERHVNGLVKQGVQIRKACADGAHDKRKLFNALEKHKIEHAIKPRSNASTKARGSVSRAREVRKFKELGYKGWAKEKEYGMRWATEGKFSCVKRKFGEYVRSSKKKNMIEEARRKFVLYEKMMVYVEA
;
A
#
# COMPACT_ATOMS: atom_id res chain seq x y z
N HIS A 1 4.94 -1.29 -35.91
CA HIS A 1 6.01 -0.36 -35.56
C HIS A 1 6.07 -0.20 -34.04
N TYR A 2 7.25 -0.26 -33.43
CA TYR A 2 7.43 -0.19 -31.96
C TYR A 2 6.73 1.03 -31.31
N SER A 3 6.81 2.18 -31.95
CA SER A 3 6.15 3.41 -31.51
C SER A 3 4.62 3.32 -31.41
N ASN A 4 3.99 2.52 -32.29
CA ASN A 4 2.55 2.29 -32.25
C ASN A 4 2.15 1.40 -31.08
N ILE A 5 2.94 0.37 -30.76
CA ILE A 5 2.74 -0.49 -29.59
C ILE A 5 2.87 0.35 -28.33
N CYS A 6 3.94 1.17 -28.19
CA CYS A 6 4.13 2.05 -27.04
C CYS A 6 2.96 3.03 -26.86
N ARG A 7 2.43 3.62 -27.94
CA ARG A 7 1.25 4.49 -27.88
C ARG A 7 0.04 3.74 -27.36
N ARG A 8 -0.32 2.62 -27.98
CA ARG A 8 -1.46 1.78 -27.57
C ARG A 8 -1.36 1.33 -26.10
N VAL A 9 -0.17 0.92 -25.65
CA VAL A 9 0.08 0.55 -24.26
C VAL A 9 -0.12 1.75 -23.32
N ASN A 10 0.27 2.97 -23.72
CA ASN A 10 0.07 4.16 -22.90
C ASN A 10 -1.38 4.63 -22.84
N ASP A 11 -2.14 4.38 -23.91
CA ASP A 11 -3.57 4.72 -24.00
C ASP A 11 -4.47 3.66 -23.33
N LEU A 12 -3.90 2.51 -22.97
CA LEU A 12 -4.64 1.43 -22.32
C LEU A 12 -4.97 1.77 -20.86
N GLU A 13 -6.24 2.00 -20.57
CA GLU A 13 -6.75 2.15 -19.22
C GLU A 13 -6.93 0.75 -18.58
N LEU A 14 -6.11 0.47 -17.58
CA LEU A 14 -6.19 -0.76 -16.80
C LEU A 14 -6.64 -0.43 -15.37
N ASN A 15 -7.78 -0.97 -14.97
CA ASN A 15 -8.31 -0.87 -13.61
C ASN A 15 -8.18 -2.21 -12.88
N LEU A 16 -8.12 -2.15 -11.56
CA LEU A 16 -8.23 -3.33 -10.72
C LEU A 16 -9.54 -4.05 -11.05
N PRO A 17 -9.59 -5.39 -10.92
CA PRO A 17 -10.84 -6.13 -11.05
C PRO A 17 -11.86 -5.65 -10.00
N ASP A 18 -13.13 -5.67 -10.37
CA ASP A 18 -14.20 -5.45 -9.40
C ASP A 18 -14.20 -6.60 -8.38
N ILE A 19 -14.41 -6.23 -7.13
CA ILE A 19 -14.45 -7.17 -6.01
C ILE A 19 -15.80 -7.07 -5.36
N ASP A 20 -16.49 -8.18 -5.27
CA ASP A 20 -17.72 -8.27 -4.50
C ASP A 20 -17.40 -8.41 -3.00
N PHE A 21 -18.07 -7.60 -2.20
CA PHE A 21 -17.89 -7.53 -0.74
C PHE A 21 -19.17 -7.99 -0.05
N ASP A 22 -19.24 -9.26 0.27
CA ASP A 22 -20.34 -9.92 0.97
C ASP A 22 -20.34 -9.68 2.49
N LYS A 23 -19.21 -9.24 3.03
CA LYS A 23 -19.02 -8.99 4.48
C LYS A 23 -17.99 -7.88 4.72
N PRO A 24 -17.98 -7.29 5.94
CA PRO A 24 -16.96 -6.30 6.32
C PRO A 24 -15.54 -6.88 6.23
N ILE A 25 -14.64 -6.16 5.60
CA ILE A 25 -13.28 -6.61 5.27
C ILE A 25 -12.23 -6.11 6.27
N PHE A 26 -11.09 -6.81 6.31
CA PHE A 26 -9.90 -6.39 7.02
C PHE A 26 -8.84 -5.94 5.99
N VAL A 27 -8.46 -4.66 6.02
CA VAL A 27 -7.51 -4.09 5.07
C VAL A 27 -6.12 -3.93 5.67
N GLY A 28 -5.10 -4.23 4.87
CA GLY A 28 -3.71 -3.93 5.17
C GLY A 28 -3.15 -2.92 4.17
N ASN A 29 -2.27 -2.02 4.63
CA ASN A 29 -1.58 -1.08 3.77
C ASN A 29 -0.08 -1.15 3.99
N ASP A 30 0.68 -1.06 2.90
CA ASP A 30 2.13 -1.02 2.94
C ASP A 30 2.67 -0.36 1.66
N GLY A 31 3.93 0.09 1.71
CA GLY A 31 4.62 0.70 0.60
C GLY A 31 5.92 0.00 0.25
N SER A 32 6.23 -0.10 -1.04
CA SER A 32 7.48 -0.68 -1.49
C SER A 32 8.12 0.12 -2.63
N GLY A 33 9.46 0.21 -2.59
CA GLY A 33 10.23 0.83 -3.66
C GLY A 33 10.31 -0.04 -4.90
N ILE A 34 10.21 0.59 -6.08
CA ILE A 34 10.44 0.00 -7.38
C ILE A 34 11.62 0.71 -8.02
N LYS A 35 12.61 -0.04 -8.50
CA LYS A 35 13.85 0.49 -9.08
C LYS A 35 13.59 1.12 -10.44
N VAL A 36 14.24 2.25 -10.72
CA VAL A 36 14.26 2.85 -12.06
C VAL A 36 15.52 2.38 -12.79
N SER A 37 15.39 1.40 -13.67
CA SER A 37 16.52 0.72 -14.30
C SER A 37 17.29 1.57 -15.31
N ASN A 38 16.68 2.62 -15.89
CA ASN A 38 17.35 3.51 -16.85
C ASN A 38 18.50 4.32 -16.25
N ARG A 39 18.63 4.32 -14.93
CA ARG A 39 19.81 4.84 -14.23
C ARG A 39 20.65 3.65 -13.78
N GLY A 40 21.28 2.97 -14.77
CA GLY A 40 22.09 1.78 -14.52
C GLY A 40 23.22 2.01 -13.51
N GLU A 41 23.76 0.93 -12.99
CA GLU A 41 24.87 0.93 -12.04
C GLU A 41 26.07 1.75 -12.56
N TRP A 42 26.35 1.65 -13.87
CA TRP A 42 27.39 2.41 -14.54
C TRP A 42 27.17 3.94 -14.48
N MET A 43 25.96 4.43 -14.74
CA MET A 43 25.66 5.87 -14.60
C MET A 43 25.75 6.34 -13.16
N ARG A 44 25.38 5.48 -12.21
CA ARG A 44 25.53 5.78 -10.79
C ARG A 44 27.00 5.92 -10.40
N GLN A 45 27.85 5.00 -10.83
CA GLN A 45 29.29 5.05 -10.52
C GLN A 45 29.99 6.21 -11.25
N LYS A 46 29.68 6.45 -12.52
CA LYS A 46 30.33 7.49 -13.32
C LYS A 46 29.87 8.90 -12.96
N TRP A 47 28.57 9.09 -12.66
CA TRP A 47 27.99 10.42 -12.46
C TRP A 47 27.55 10.66 -11.01
N GLN A 48 27.82 9.76 -10.09
CA GLN A 48 27.42 9.80 -8.67
C GLN A 48 25.92 10.13 -8.46
N VAL A 49 25.08 9.79 -9.43
CA VAL A 49 23.63 10.03 -9.39
C VAL A 49 22.98 8.95 -8.54
N ARG A 50 22.20 9.36 -7.52
CA ARG A 50 21.44 8.40 -6.69
C ARG A 50 20.50 7.59 -7.55
N ARG A 51 20.34 6.29 -7.25
CA ARG A 51 19.32 5.45 -7.87
C ARG A 51 17.95 6.11 -7.75
N GLY A 52 17.27 6.25 -8.88
CA GLY A 52 15.88 6.66 -8.87
C GLY A 52 15.02 5.51 -8.35
N TRP A 53 14.13 5.84 -7.42
CA TRP A 53 13.10 4.96 -6.93
C TRP A 53 11.76 5.63 -7.12
N ILE A 54 10.78 4.86 -7.55
CA ILE A 54 9.37 5.20 -7.43
C ILE A 54 8.78 4.32 -6.34
N LYS A 55 7.80 4.81 -5.63
CA LYS A 55 7.16 4.10 -4.53
C LYS A 55 5.77 3.67 -4.95
N ALA A 56 5.46 2.40 -4.75
CA ALA A 56 4.12 1.86 -4.87
C ALA A 56 3.56 1.63 -3.45
N VAL A 57 2.37 2.12 -3.20
CA VAL A 57 1.60 1.87 -1.98
C VAL A 57 0.33 1.13 -2.36
N ILE A 58 0.07 0.01 -1.71
CA ILE A 58 -1.12 -0.81 -1.97
C ILE A 58 -1.95 -0.96 -0.71
N THR A 59 -3.27 -1.02 -0.89
CA THR A 59 -4.21 -1.48 0.12
C THR A 59 -4.75 -2.84 -0.31
N VAL A 60 -4.70 -3.81 0.58
CA VAL A 60 -5.02 -5.22 0.32
C VAL A 60 -6.10 -5.68 1.28
N ASP A 61 -7.10 -6.41 0.81
CA ASP A 61 -7.89 -7.28 1.67
C ASP A 61 -6.99 -8.42 2.15
N VAL A 62 -6.69 -8.44 3.46
CA VAL A 62 -5.72 -9.39 4.00
C VAL A 62 -6.25 -10.82 4.08
N GLU A 63 -7.58 -11.00 4.09
CA GLU A 63 -8.24 -12.30 4.12
C GLU A 63 -8.33 -12.91 2.72
N LYS A 64 -8.89 -12.16 1.76
CA LYS A 64 -8.98 -12.57 0.34
C LYS A 64 -7.64 -12.41 -0.40
N LYS A 65 -6.67 -11.70 0.18
CA LYS A 65 -5.36 -11.38 -0.42
C LYS A 65 -5.49 -10.68 -1.78
N LYS A 66 -6.46 -9.79 -1.95
CA LYS A 66 -6.73 -9.04 -3.18
C LYS A 66 -6.34 -7.57 -3.02
N ILE A 67 -5.71 -6.99 -4.03
CA ILE A 67 -5.38 -5.56 -4.02
C ILE A 67 -6.65 -4.78 -4.30
N LEU A 68 -7.00 -3.89 -3.38
CA LEU A 68 -8.19 -3.04 -3.43
C LEU A 68 -7.90 -1.68 -4.05
N ASP A 69 -6.73 -1.16 -3.79
CA ASP A 69 -6.29 0.14 -4.31
C ASP A 69 -4.77 0.20 -4.41
N ILE A 70 -4.28 1.01 -5.35
CA ILE A 70 -2.86 1.21 -5.61
C ILE A 70 -2.56 2.63 -6.03
N GLU A 71 -1.57 3.22 -5.40
CA GLU A 71 -1.01 4.50 -5.79
C GLU A 71 0.50 4.38 -6.00
N VAL A 72 1.00 4.97 -7.09
CA VAL A 72 2.44 4.97 -7.43
C VAL A 72 2.92 6.40 -7.58
N PHE A 73 3.99 6.77 -6.89
CA PHE A 73 4.54 8.12 -6.89
C PHE A 73 6.07 8.13 -6.76
N GLU A 74 6.68 9.25 -7.08
CA GLU A 74 8.14 9.44 -6.94
C GLU A 74 8.50 10.22 -5.68
N LYS A 75 7.80 11.33 -5.42
CA LYS A 75 8.04 12.24 -4.28
C LYS A 75 6.75 12.97 -3.92
N GLY A 76 6.65 13.38 -2.66
CA GLY A 76 5.66 14.33 -2.16
C GLY A 76 4.64 13.76 -1.20
N ASP A 77 4.12 12.58 -1.46
CA ASP A 77 3.13 11.96 -0.60
C ASP A 77 3.75 11.06 0.47
N SER A 78 3.02 10.89 1.56
CA SER A 78 3.38 9.93 2.59
C SER A 78 2.43 8.73 2.58
N GLU A 79 2.94 7.55 2.89
CA GLU A 79 2.13 6.33 2.95
C GLU A 79 0.87 6.46 3.82
N PRO A 80 0.93 7.06 5.03
CA PRO A 80 -0.27 7.26 5.83
C PRO A 80 -1.34 8.14 5.18
N ASP A 81 -0.94 9.17 4.40
CA ASP A 81 -1.88 10.05 3.71
C ASP A 81 -2.52 9.33 2.52
N ILE A 82 -1.75 8.47 1.83
CA ILE A 82 -2.26 7.60 0.77
C ILE A 82 -3.24 6.58 1.37
N PHE A 83 -2.88 5.93 2.47
CA PHE A 83 -3.76 4.98 3.13
C PHE A 83 -5.10 5.61 3.54
N GLU A 84 -5.06 6.84 4.08
CA GLU A 84 -6.27 7.59 4.38
C GLU A 84 -7.12 7.81 3.13
N ARG A 85 -6.51 8.16 1.98
CA ARG A 85 -7.23 8.34 0.69
C ARG A 85 -7.88 7.02 0.24
N HIS A 86 -7.13 5.92 0.28
CA HIS A 86 -7.64 4.59 -0.08
C HIS A 86 -8.83 4.19 0.80
N VAL A 87 -8.73 4.33 2.13
CA VAL A 87 -9.83 4.05 3.06
C VAL A 87 -11.05 4.90 2.74
N ASN A 88 -10.86 6.21 2.57
CA ASN A 88 -11.96 7.11 2.25
C ASN A 88 -12.60 6.78 0.89
N GLY A 89 -11.80 6.36 -0.10
CA GLY A 89 -12.27 5.91 -1.42
C GLY A 89 -13.14 4.66 -1.31
N LEU A 90 -12.66 3.64 -0.63
CA LEU A 90 -13.37 2.37 -0.41
C LEU A 90 -14.69 2.58 0.36
N VAL A 91 -14.67 3.39 1.42
CA VAL A 91 -15.90 3.71 2.18
C VAL A 91 -16.92 4.45 1.32
N LYS A 92 -16.49 5.39 0.46
CA LYS A 92 -17.39 6.08 -0.50
C LYS A 92 -18.00 5.12 -1.52
N GLN A 93 -17.32 4.05 -1.88
CA GLN A 93 -17.83 2.98 -2.76
C GLN A 93 -18.76 1.99 -2.02
N GLY A 94 -19.05 2.24 -0.73
CA GLY A 94 -19.93 1.39 0.06
C GLY A 94 -19.24 0.18 0.73
N VAL A 95 -17.92 0.07 0.60
CA VAL A 95 -17.16 -1.03 1.22
C VAL A 95 -17.14 -0.89 2.73
N GLN A 96 -17.60 -1.92 3.43
CA GLN A 96 -17.53 -1.97 4.88
C GLN A 96 -16.16 -2.49 5.33
N ILE A 97 -15.40 -1.64 6.02
CA ILE A 97 -14.08 -2.00 6.57
C ILE A 97 -14.21 -2.19 8.08
N ARG A 98 -13.99 -3.43 8.56
CA ARG A 98 -14.02 -3.73 10.00
C ARG A 98 -12.73 -3.35 10.72
N LYS A 99 -11.58 -3.52 10.05
CA LYS A 99 -10.25 -3.33 10.63
C LYS A 99 -9.25 -2.86 9.58
N ALA A 100 -8.27 -2.07 10.00
CA ALA A 100 -7.19 -1.57 9.15
C ALA A 100 -5.82 -1.78 9.84
N CYS A 101 -4.87 -2.43 9.18
CA CYS A 101 -3.52 -2.62 9.69
C CYS A 101 -2.45 -1.98 8.83
N ALA A 102 -1.40 -1.48 9.49
CA ALA A 102 -0.23 -0.92 8.84
C ALA A 102 0.97 -0.90 9.79
N ASP A 103 2.16 -0.66 9.27
CA ASP A 103 3.38 -0.60 10.07
C ASP A 103 3.51 0.70 10.88
N GLY A 104 4.61 0.83 11.64
CA GLY A 104 4.88 2.01 12.47
C GLY A 104 5.18 3.29 11.67
N ALA A 105 5.42 3.23 10.37
CA ALA A 105 5.52 4.41 9.52
C ALA A 105 4.18 5.14 9.42
N HIS A 106 3.09 4.39 9.53
CA HIS A 106 1.71 4.87 9.51
C HIS A 106 1.22 5.45 10.84
N ASP A 107 2.04 5.48 11.90
CA ASP A 107 1.67 6.05 13.20
C ASP A 107 1.53 7.59 13.13
N LYS A 108 0.46 8.06 12.50
CA LYS A 108 0.06 9.47 12.40
C LYS A 108 -1.33 9.70 12.97
N ARG A 109 -1.49 10.75 13.78
CA ARG A 109 -2.78 11.13 14.40
C ARG A 109 -3.91 11.30 13.38
N LYS A 110 -3.61 11.89 12.22
CA LYS A 110 -4.59 12.12 11.15
C LYS A 110 -5.22 10.81 10.68
N LEU A 111 -4.41 9.77 10.44
CA LEU A 111 -4.89 8.45 10.03
C LEU A 111 -5.75 7.80 11.12
N PHE A 112 -5.31 7.81 12.39
CA PHE A 112 -6.12 7.29 13.50
C PHE A 112 -7.48 7.98 13.61
N ASN A 113 -7.52 9.30 13.46
CA ASN A 113 -8.76 10.08 13.51
C ASN A 113 -9.69 9.75 12.32
N ALA A 114 -9.11 9.53 11.13
CA ALA A 114 -9.88 9.13 9.96
C ALA A 114 -10.50 7.74 10.13
N LEU A 115 -9.74 6.78 10.64
CA LEU A 115 -10.25 5.42 10.94
C LEU A 115 -11.33 5.45 12.02
N GLU A 116 -11.14 6.22 13.10
CA GLU A 116 -12.14 6.38 14.17
C GLU A 116 -13.44 7.00 13.65
N LYS A 117 -13.34 8.01 12.77
CA LYS A 117 -14.50 8.64 12.11
C LYS A 117 -15.38 7.62 11.36
N HIS A 118 -14.75 6.66 10.70
CA HIS A 118 -15.42 5.59 9.98
C HIS A 118 -15.74 4.35 10.85
N LYS A 119 -15.48 4.41 12.16
CA LYS A 119 -15.65 3.29 13.10
C LYS A 119 -14.84 2.04 12.70
N ILE A 120 -13.70 2.24 12.08
CA ILE A 120 -12.79 1.17 11.66
C ILE A 120 -11.82 0.87 12.81
N GLU A 121 -11.73 -0.40 13.21
CA GLU A 121 -10.73 -0.83 14.19
C GLU A 121 -9.33 -0.67 13.58
N HIS A 122 -8.40 -0.12 14.35
CA HIS A 122 -7.03 0.07 13.88
C HIS A 122 -6.05 -0.91 14.52
N ALA A 123 -5.19 -1.50 13.71
CA ALA A 123 -4.05 -2.34 14.07
C ALA A 123 -2.76 -1.72 13.51
N ILE A 124 -2.51 -0.44 13.84
CA ILE A 124 -1.32 0.30 13.43
C ILE A 124 -0.30 0.22 14.55
N LYS A 125 0.88 -0.32 14.25
CA LYS A 125 1.96 -0.45 15.24
C LYS A 125 2.42 0.93 15.72
N PRO A 126 2.32 1.25 17.03
CA PRO A 126 2.87 2.49 17.55
C PRO A 126 4.39 2.55 17.41
N ARG A 127 4.92 3.75 17.18
CA ARG A 127 6.37 3.97 17.20
C ARG A 127 6.94 3.78 18.60
N SER A 128 8.22 3.39 18.69
CA SER A 128 8.89 3.17 19.98
C SER A 128 8.84 4.38 20.92
N ASN A 129 8.90 5.59 20.37
CA ASN A 129 8.82 6.87 21.10
C ASN A 129 7.41 7.46 21.18
N ALA A 130 6.36 6.66 20.89
CA ALA A 130 4.99 7.15 20.88
C ALA A 130 4.53 7.61 22.26
N SER A 131 3.99 8.83 22.33
CA SER A 131 3.44 9.42 23.56
C SER A 131 2.04 8.89 23.83
N THR A 132 1.75 8.60 25.11
CA THR A 132 0.41 8.23 25.61
C THR A 132 -0.55 9.41 25.74
N LYS A 133 -0.05 10.66 25.56
CA LYS A 133 -0.88 11.87 25.58
C LYS A 133 -1.68 11.98 24.28
N ALA A 134 -2.94 12.35 24.35
CA ALA A 134 -3.86 12.41 23.20
C ALA A 134 -3.36 13.38 22.09
N ARG A 135 -2.97 14.59 22.46
CA ARG A 135 -2.42 15.59 21.51
C ARG A 135 -3.19 15.68 20.18
N GLY A 136 -4.53 15.68 20.24
CA GLY A 136 -5.41 15.74 19.06
C GLY A 136 -5.81 14.38 18.44
N SER A 137 -5.48 13.24 19.08
CA SER A 137 -6.00 11.91 18.70
C SER A 137 -6.15 11.03 19.93
N VAL A 138 -7.39 10.89 20.40
CA VAL A 138 -7.72 10.05 21.55
C VAL A 138 -7.55 8.57 21.21
N SER A 139 -7.98 8.17 20.02
CA SER A 139 -7.86 6.78 19.53
C SER A 139 -6.42 6.32 19.49
N ARG A 140 -5.52 7.15 18.92
CA ARG A 140 -4.09 6.86 18.90
C ARG A 140 -3.51 6.75 20.33
N ALA A 141 -3.86 7.65 21.23
CA ALA A 141 -3.35 7.61 22.61
C ALA A 141 -3.83 6.34 23.36
N ARG A 142 -5.07 5.90 23.10
CA ARG A 142 -5.63 4.64 23.62
C ARG A 142 -4.82 3.45 23.09
N GLU A 143 -4.54 3.43 21.80
CA GLU A 143 -3.75 2.36 21.18
C GLU A 143 -2.32 2.29 21.72
N VAL A 144 -1.65 3.43 21.91
CA VAL A 144 -0.30 3.50 22.49
C VAL A 144 -0.29 2.97 23.94
N ARG A 145 -1.30 3.31 24.76
CA ARG A 145 -1.41 2.78 26.13
C ARG A 145 -1.57 1.26 26.10
N LYS A 146 -2.48 0.75 25.27
CA LYS A 146 -2.74 -0.68 25.10
C LYS A 146 -1.49 -1.43 24.65
N PHE A 147 -0.75 -0.86 23.68
CA PHE A 147 0.51 -1.44 23.23
C PHE A 147 1.57 -1.52 24.33
N LYS A 148 1.64 -0.49 25.20
CA LYS A 148 2.58 -0.48 26.34
C LYS A 148 2.18 -1.46 27.45
N GLU A 149 0.88 -1.62 27.68
CA GLU A 149 0.32 -2.54 28.68
C GLU A 149 0.53 -4.01 28.29
N LEU A 150 0.16 -4.39 27.08
CA LEU A 150 0.21 -5.77 26.59
C LEU A 150 1.58 -6.20 26.06
N GLY A 151 2.47 -5.24 25.79
CA GLY A 151 3.68 -5.46 25.04
C GLY A 151 3.38 -5.85 23.59
N TYR A 152 4.44 -5.94 22.76
CA TYR A 152 4.27 -6.23 21.33
C TYR A 152 3.56 -7.56 21.06
N LYS A 153 3.94 -8.64 21.75
CA LYS A 153 3.37 -9.98 21.49
C LYS A 153 1.88 -10.05 21.82
N GLY A 154 1.48 -9.52 22.99
CA GLY A 154 0.08 -9.50 23.42
C GLY A 154 -0.77 -8.63 22.50
N TRP A 155 -0.29 -7.43 22.21
CA TRP A 155 -0.96 -6.49 21.31
C TRP A 155 -1.11 -7.06 19.89
N ALA A 156 -0.05 -7.63 19.32
CA ALA A 156 -0.06 -8.19 17.97
C ALA A 156 -1.04 -9.36 17.83
N LYS A 157 -1.14 -10.21 18.86
CA LYS A 157 -2.11 -11.30 18.91
C LYS A 157 -3.55 -10.76 18.96
N GLU A 158 -3.82 -9.83 19.87
CA GLU A 158 -5.16 -9.24 20.02
C GLU A 158 -5.62 -8.50 18.76
N LYS A 159 -4.71 -7.76 18.11
CA LYS A 159 -5.00 -6.98 16.91
C LYS A 159 -4.96 -7.79 15.61
N GLU A 160 -4.66 -9.09 15.66
CA GLU A 160 -4.44 -9.91 14.47
C GLU A 160 -3.37 -9.30 13.52
N TYR A 161 -2.39 -8.58 14.11
CA TYR A 161 -1.40 -7.79 13.37
C TYR A 161 -0.56 -8.63 12.39
N GLY A 162 -0.40 -9.91 12.67
CA GLY A 162 0.26 -10.85 11.77
C GLY A 162 -0.36 -10.92 10.38
N MET A 163 -1.66 -10.62 10.22
CA MET A 163 -2.33 -10.60 8.91
C MET A 163 -1.73 -9.56 7.95
N ARG A 164 -0.99 -8.57 8.44
CA ARG A 164 -0.27 -7.59 7.61
C ARG A 164 0.70 -8.23 6.61
N TRP A 165 1.21 -9.44 6.88
CA TRP A 165 2.07 -10.15 5.94
C TRP A 165 1.46 -10.33 4.55
N ALA A 166 0.14 -10.28 4.42
CA ALA A 166 -0.54 -10.38 3.13
C ALA A 166 -0.10 -9.27 2.15
N THR A 167 0.15 -8.05 2.64
CA THR A 167 0.65 -6.93 1.81
C THR A 167 2.07 -7.18 1.33
N GLU A 168 2.96 -7.66 2.21
CA GLU A 168 4.34 -8.03 1.86
C GLU A 168 4.36 -9.17 0.85
N GLY A 169 3.50 -10.16 1.04
CA GLY A 169 3.31 -11.28 0.12
C GLY A 169 2.91 -10.81 -1.27
N LYS A 170 1.99 -9.85 -1.38
CA LYS A 170 1.58 -9.27 -2.67
C LYS A 170 2.74 -8.57 -3.38
N PHE A 171 3.51 -7.73 -2.69
CA PHE A 171 4.70 -7.12 -3.27
C PHE A 171 5.69 -8.17 -3.78
N SER A 172 5.95 -9.21 -2.99
CA SER A 172 6.84 -10.30 -3.37
C SER A 172 6.36 -11.02 -4.64
N CYS A 173 5.08 -11.36 -4.73
CA CYS A 173 4.49 -12.03 -5.88
C CYS A 173 4.58 -11.16 -7.16
N VAL A 174 4.20 -9.90 -7.09
CA VAL A 174 4.26 -8.97 -8.23
C VAL A 174 5.70 -8.76 -8.70
N LYS A 175 6.64 -8.55 -7.76
CA LYS A 175 8.05 -8.37 -8.08
C LYS A 175 8.70 -9.61 -8.70
N ARG A 176 8.35 -10.82 -8.23
CA ARG A 176 8.81 -12.07 -8.84
C ARG A 176 8.26 -12.27 -10.25
N LYS A 177 6.99 -11.92 -10.48
CA LYS A 177 6.34 -12.12 -11.78
C LYS A 177 6.80 -11.11 -12.83
N PHE A 178 6.90 -9.83 -12.47
CA PHE A 178 7.12 -8.72 -13.41
C PHE A 178 8.45 -7.99 -13.22
N GLY A 179 9.28 -8.43 -12.27
CA GLY A 179 10.51 -7.75 -11.90
C GLY A 179 10.28 -6.54 -10.99
N GLU A 180 11.31 -6.18 -10.24
CA GLU A 180 11.30 -5.10 -9.24
C GLU A 180 11.72 -3.73 -9.80
N TYR A 181 11.72 -3.56 -11.11
CA TYR A 181 12.20 -2.34 -11.80
C TYR A 181 11.27 -1.95 -12.95
N VAL A 182 11.32 -0.68 -13.33
CA VAL A 182 10.65 -0.16 -14.52
C VAL A 182 11.67 0.16 -15.60
N ARG A 183 11.27 0.03 -16.87
CA ARG A 183 12.11 0.26 -18.06
C ARG A 183 11.82 1.59 -18.75
N SER A 184 10.65 2.16 -18.54
CA SER A 184 10.25 3.42 -19.13
C SER A 184 11.21 4.54 -18.75
N SER A 185 11.44 5.49 -19.64
CA SER A 185 12.32 6.65 -19.42
C SER A 185 11.56 7.90 -18.97
N LYS A 186 10.32 8.09 -19.43
CA LYS A 186 9.49 9.23 -19.06
C LYS A 186 8.81 8.95 -17.71
N LYS A 187 8.80 9.93 -16.81
CA LYS A 187 8.24 9.83 -15.46
C LYS A 187 6.82 9.28 -15.44
N LYS A 188 5.90 9.87 -16.24
CA LYS A 188 4.52 9.41 -16.35
C LYS A 188 4.46 7.91 -16.70
N ASN A 189 5.26 7.49 -17.70
CA ASN A 189 5.27 6.09 -18.14
C ASN A 189 5.87 5.15 -17.09
N MET A 190 6.86 5.60 -16.29
CA MET A 190 7.41 4.81 -15.18
C MET A 190 6.35 4.51 -14.12
N ILE A 191 5.58 5.52 -13.75
CA ILE A 191 4.49 5.41 -12.77
C ILE A 191 3.43 4.43 -13.29
N GLU A 192 2.99 4.62 -14.53
CA GLU A 192 2.00 3.74 -15.15
C GLU A 192 2.51 2.31 -15.36
N GLU A 193 3.77 2.12 -15.77
CA GLU A 193 4.38 0.80 -15.89
C GLU A 193 4.37 0.06 -14.55
N ALA A 194 4.76 0.76 -13.47
CA ALA A 194 4.73 0.18 -12.14
C ALA A 194 3.30 -0.18 -11.71
N ARG A 195 2.33 0.74 -11.88
CA ARG A 195 0.92 0.51 -11.55
C ARG A 195 0.36 -0.69 -12.30
N ARG A 196 0.61 -0.78 -13.59
CA ARG A 196 0.14 -1.89 -14.45
C ARG A 196 0.61 -3.26 -13.98
N LYS A 197 1.82 -3.40 -13.42
CA LYS A 197 2.31 -4.67 -12.89
C LYS A 197 1.38 -5.25 -11.82
N PHE A 198 0.90 -4.40 -10.92
CA PHE A 198 -0.03 -4.82 -9.85
C PHE A 198 -1.42 -5.13 -10.41
N VAL A 199 -1.93 -4.26 -11.28
CA VAL A 199 -3.26 -4.46 -11.90
C VAL A 199 -3.29 -5.73 -12.75
N LEU A 200 -2.26 -5.96 -13.57
CA LEU A 200 -2.16 -7.18 -14.38
C LEU A 200 -2.04 -8.42 -13.49
N TYR A 201 -1.29 -8.34 -12.39
CA TYR A 201 -1.21 -9.43 -11.43
C TYR A 201 -2.59 -9.82 -10.89
N GLU A 202 -3.38 -8.84 -10.43
CA GLU A 202 -4.74 -9.11 -9.92
C GLU A 202 -5.66 -9.68 -11.00
N LYS A 203 -5.62 -9.13 -12.23
CA LYS A 203 -6.39 -9.69 -13.35
C LYS A 203 -6.00 -11.14 -13.66
N MET A 204 -4.70 -11.46 -13.62
CA MET A 204 -4.25 -12.85 -13.80
C MET A 204 -4.76 -13.78 -12.69
N MET A 205 -4.80 -13.30 -11.45
CA MET A 205 -5.29 -14.11 -10.32
C MET A 205 -6.78 -14.43 -10.46
N VAL A 206 -7.60 -13.51 -10.98
CA VAL A 206 -9.03 -13.79 -11.26
C VAL A 206 -9.19 -14.96 -12.23
N TYR A 207 -8.35 -15.06 -13.27
CA TYR A 207 -8.41 -16.20 -14.21
C TYR A 207 -7.89 -17.52 -13.65
N VAL A 208 -7.08 -17.49 -12.60
CA VAL A 208 -6.58 -18.71 -11.94
C VAL A 208 -7.57 -19.24 -10.92
N GLU A 209 -8.39 -18.34 -10.33
CA GLU A 209 -9.40 -18.67 -9.32
C GLU A 209 -10.76 -19.08 -9.95
N ALA A 210 -10.97 -18.77 -11.23
CA ALA A 210 -12.16 -19.15 -12.01
C ALA A 210 -12.04 -20.57 -12.58
#